data_5fd4a495374479c67f2dad65ce59b17f
#
_entry.id   5fd4a495374479c67f2dad65ce59b17f
#
_cell.length_a   1.000
_cell.length_b   1.000
_cell.length_c   1.000
_cell.angle_alpha   90.00
_cell.angle_beta   90.00
_cell.angle_gamma   90.00
#
_symmetry.space_group_name_H-M   'P 1'
#
loop_
_entity.id
_entity.type
_entity.pdbx_description
1 polymer ?
#
loop_
_entity_poly.entity_id
_entity_poly.type
_entity_poly.pdbx_seq_one_letter_code
_entity_poly.pdbx_strand_id
1 'polypeptide(L)'
;MNDNVNHPAHYTDGKIEVIDFIEDKKLGFHLGNTVKYICRAGKKDPEKTIEDLQKAEWYLHREIQRLTAQKAARAAELQKTGVTFGDDIRRPIRVPEGVQS
;
A
#
# COMPACT_ATOMS: atom_id res chain seq x y z
N MET A 1 -25.36 -16.92 11.76
CA MET A 1 -24.32 -17.32 12.24
C MET A 1 -23.24 -16.38 12.08
N ASN A 2 -22.53 -16.17 13.03
CA ASN A 2 -21.54 -15.22 12.96
C ASN A 2 -20.29 -15.80 12.44
N ASP A 3 -19.76 -15.28 11.42
CA ASP A 3 -18.59 -15.81 10.81
C ASP A 3 -17.47 -14.86 10.99
N ASN A 4 -17.07 -14.63 12.19
CA ASN A 4 -16.04 -13.66 12.44
C ASN A 4 -14.67 -14.11 11.98
N VAL A 5 -14.51 -15.36 11.66
CA VAL A 5 -13.21 -15.81 11.21
C VAL A 5 -12.98 -15.37 9.77
N ASN A 6 -13.97 -15.56 8.92
CA ASN A 6 -13.82 -15.19 7.53
C ASN A 6 -14.27 -13.77 7.25
N HIS A 7 -15.22 -13.28 8.00
CA HIS A 7 -15.74 -11.93 7.75
C HIS A 7 -15.84 -11.17 9.06
N PRO A 8 -14.71 -10.78 9.63
CA PRO A 8 -14.75 -10.05 10.88
C PRO A 8 -15.50 -8.75 10.73
N ALA A 9 -16.23 -8.39 11.75
CA ALA A 9 -17.08 -7.21 11.69
C ALA A 9 -16.34 -5.93 11.32
N HIS A 10 -15.13 -5.79 11.79
CA HIS A 10 -14.41 -4.56 11.51
C HIS A 10 -13.95 -4.46 10.06
N TYR A 11 -14.21 -5.50 9.26
CA TYR A 11 -13.88 -5.43 7.85
C TYR A 11 -15.16 -5.45 7.02
N THR A 12 -16.29 -5.68 7.63
CA THR A 12 -17.53 -5.79 6.88
C THR A 12 -18.59 -4.82 7.34
N ASP A 13 -18.17 -3.72 7.97
CA ASP A 13 -19.14 -2.77 8.49
C ASP A 13 -19.71 -1.88 7.40
N GLY A 14 -19.27 -2.00 6.17
CA GLY A 14 -19.80 -1.22 5.08
C GLY A 14 -20.39 -2.12 4.04
N LYS A 15 -20.75 -1.57 2.91
CA LYS A 15 -21.34 -2.36 1.85
C LYS A 15 -20.30 -3.18 1.11
N ILE A 16 -19.07 -2.77 1.15
CA ILE A 16 -18.01 -3.46 0.44
C ILE A 16 -17.07 -4.05 1.43
N GLU A 17 -16.81 -5.34 1.33
CA GLU A 17 -15.86 -5.96 2.24
C GLU A 17 -14.46 -5.62 1.79
N VAL A 18 -13.57 -5.45 2.76
CA VAL A 18 -12.20 -5.09 2.46
C VAL A 18 -11.55 -6.11 1.53
N ILE A 19 -11.79 -7.39 1.79
CA ILE A 19 -11.15 -8.42 0.98
C ILE A 19 -11.65 -8.36 -0.46
N ASP A 20 -12.91 -8.05 -0.65
CA ASP A 20 -13.46 -7.94 -1.99
C ASP A 20 -12.84 -6.76 -2.73
N PHE A 21 -12.62 -5.66 -2.02
CA PHE A 21 -12.01 -4.49 -2.61
C PHE A 21 -10.58 -4.81 -3.03
N ILE A 22 -9.84 -5.47 -2.16
CA ILE A 22 -8.44 -5.80 -2.44
C ILE A 22 -8.36 -6.71 -3.66
N GLU A 23 -9.26 -7.68 -3.75
CA GLU A 23 -9.26 -8.59 -4.87
C GLU A 23 -9.68 -7.91 -6.16
N ASP A 24 -10.69 -7.07 -6.06
CA ASP A 24 -11.19 -6.39 -7.24
C ASP A 24 -10.12 -5.49 -7.85
N LYS A 25 -9.38 -4.81 -7.00
CA LYS A 25 -8.33 -3.90 -7.48
C LYS A 25 -7.01 -4.62 -7.72
N LYS A 26 -6.98 -5.92 -7.46
CA LYS A 26 -5.79 -6.72 -7.67
C LYS A 26 -4.58 -6.16 -6.95
N LEU A 27 -4.76 -5.78 -5.71
CA LEU A 27 -3.67 -5.25 -4.92
C LEU A 27 -2.79 -6.38 -4.44
N GLY A 28 -1.51 -6.15 -4.41
CA GLY A 28 -0.59 -7.15 -3.93
C GLY A 28 -0.54 -7.16 -2.42
N PHE A 29 0.41 -7.90 -1.89
CA PHE A 29 0.51 -8.08 -0.45
C PHE A 29 0.66 -6.79 0.31
N HIS A 30 1.60 -5.95 -0.10
CA HIS A 30 1.84 -4.73 0.66
C HIS A 30 0.69 -3.76 0.56
N LEU A 31 0.18 -3.53 -0.64
CA LEU A 31 -0.92 -2.59 -0.79
C LEU A 31 -2.20 -3.14 -0.16
N GLY A 32 -2.39 -4.44 -0.23
CA GLY A 32 -3.55 -5.04 0.41
C GLY A 32 -3.50 -4.85 1.92
N ASN A 33 -2.33 -5.02 2.51
CA ASN A 33 -2.21 -4.80 3.94
C ASN A 33 -2.35 -3.33 4.29
N THR A 34 -1.89 -2.44 3.43
CA THR A 34 -2.06 -1.03 3.66
C THR A 34 -3.55 -0.69 3.76
N VAL A 35 -4.33 -1.19 2.81
CA VAL A 35 -5.76 -0.93 2.80
C VAL A 35 -6.42 -1.58 4.01
N LYS A 36 -6.01 -2.79 4.33
CA LYS A 36 -6.58 -3.49 5.47
C LYS A 36 -6.42 -2.70 6.75
N TYR A 37 -5.22 -2.20 6.99
CA TYR A 37 -4.98 -1.48 8.23
C TYR A 37 -5.64 -0.11 8.24
N ILE A 38 -5.77 0.53 7.09
CA ILE A 38 -6.48 1.78 7.04
C ILE A 38 -7.95 1.55 7.40
N CYS A 39 -8.55 0.51 6.85
CA CYS A 39 -9.95 0.25 7.11
C CYS A 39 -10.20 -0.22 8.53
N ARG A 40 -9.20 -0.81 9.15
CA ARG A 40 -9.36 -1.32 10.48
C ARG A 40 -9.08 -0.29 11.56
N ALA A 41 -8.36 0.78 11.19
CA ALA A 41 -7.91 1.76 12.16
C ALA A 41 -9.06 2.29 13.02
N GLY A 42 -8.94 2.06 14.30
CA GLY A 42 -9.94 2.55 15.24
C GLY A 42 -11.19 1.71 15.34
N LYS A 43 -11.36 0.71 14.48
CA LYS A 43 -12.58 -0.07 14.51
C LYS A 43 -12.42 -1.33 15.33
N LYS A 44 -11.28 -1.95 15.24
CA LYS A 44 -11.08 -3.14 16.03
C LYS A 44 -10.78 -2.77 17.46
N ASP A 45 -9.93 -1.77 17.65
CA ASP A 45 -9.56 -1.35 18.97
C ASP A 45 -9.26 0.13 18.90
N PRO A 46 -10.16 0.98 19.41
CA PRO A 46 -9.96 2.43 19.29
C PRO A 46 -8.65 2.92 19.87
N GLU A 47 -8.13 2.23 20.86
CA GLU A 47 -6.89 2.67 21.43
C GLU A 47 -5.70 2.35 20.56
N LYS A 48 -5.88 1.55 19.54
CA LYS A 48 -4.80 1.20 18.66
C LYS A 48 -4.95 1.85 17.29
N THR A 49 -5.71 2.92 17.21
CA THR A 49 -5.92 3.61 15.95
C THR A 49 -4.59 4.05 15.35
N ILE A 50 -3.77 4.70 16.14
CA ILE A 50 -2.49 5.19 15.62
C ILE A 50 -1.59 4.02 15.24
N GLU A 51 -1.61 2.97 16.04
CA GLU A 51 -0.79 1.82 15.73
C GLU A 51 -1.21 1.19 14.41
N ASP A 52 -2.51 1.09 14.16
CA ASP A 52 -3.00 0.54 12.91
C ASP A 52 -2.58 1.41 11.74
N LEU A 53 -2.64 2.72 11.91
CA LEU A 53 -2.23 3.61 10.84
C LEU A 53 -0.74 3.54 10.59
N GLN A 54 0.04 3.32 11.65
CA GLN A 54 1.47 3.16 11.47
C GLN A 54 1.78 1.87 10.73
N LYS A 55 0.98 0.83 10.93
CA LYS A 55 1.18 -0.39 10.22
C LYS A 55 0.85 -0.19 8.74
N ALA A 56 -0.20 0.58 8.45
CA ALA A 56 -0.53 0.88 7.07
C ALA A 56 0.61 1.64 6.42
N GLU A 57 1.19 2.58 7.15
CA GLU A 57 2.29 3.37 6.65
C GLU A 57 3.50 2.49 6.37
N TRP A 58 3.75 1.54 7.24
CA TRP A 58 4.89 0.65 7.07
C TRP A 58 4.77 -0.17 5.79
N TYR A 59 3.58 -0.71 5.54
CA TYR A 59 3.39 -1.51 4.34
C TYR A 59 3.46 -0.66 3.08
N LEU A 60 2.93 0.55 3.14
CA LEU A 60 2.98 1.44 1.99
C LEU A 60 4.42 1.81 1.69
N HIS A 61 5.19 2.11 2.72
CA HIS A 61 6.58 2.47 2.56
C HIS A 61 7.37 1.31 1.99
N ARG A 62 7.07 0.12 2.45
CA ARG A 62 7.77 -1.07 1.95
C ARG A 62 7.49 -1.25 0.46
N GLU A 63 6.28 -0.99 0.03
CA GLU A 63 5.95 -1.12 -1.37
C GLU A 63 6.69 -0.09 -2.21
N ILE A 64 6.80 1.12 -1.69
CA ILE A 64 7.54 2.16 -2.39
C ILE A 64 9.00 1.76 -2.53
N GLN A 65 9.58 1.20 -1.48
CA GLN A 65 10.96 0.76 -1.53
C GLN A 65 11.14 -0.33 -2.56
N ARG A 66 10.21 -1.28 -2.59
CA ARG A 66 10.30 -2.39 -3.52
C ARG A 66 10.24 -1.90 -4.96
N LEU A 67 9.31 -1.01 -5.24
CA LEU A 67 9.16 -0.51 -6.60
C LEU A 67 10.30 0.41 -7.01
N THR A 68 10.83 1.14 -6.06
CA THR A 68 11.97 2.01 -6.32
C THR A 68 13.18 1.16 -6.68
N ALA A 69 13.40 0.08 -5.94
CA ALA A 69 14.51 -0.79 -6.23
C ALA A 69 14.36 -1.46 -7.59
N GLN A 70 13.14 -1.85 -7.92
CA GLN A 70 12.86 -2.47 -9.17
C GLN A 70 13.14 -1.51 -10.31
N LYS A 71 12.75 -0.26 -10.14
CA LYS A 71 12.95 0.73 -11.15
C LYS A 71 14.43 1.00 -11.36
N ALA A 72 15.18 1.06 -10.27
CA ALA A 72 16.62 1.28 -10.36
C ALA A 72 17.31 0.11 -11.07
N ALA A 73 16.90 -1.10 -10.76
CA ALA A 73 17.49 -2.26 -11.37
C ALA A 73 17.20 -2.30 -12.86
N ARG A 74 15.98 -1.88 -13.23
CA ARG A 74 15.64 -1.88 -14.62
C ARG A 74 16.40 -0.83 -15.37
N ALA A 75 16.61 0.34 -14.75
CA ALA A 75 17.36 1.40 -15.38
C ALA A 75 18.81 0.96 -15.60
N ALA A 76 19.36 0.27 -14.62
CA ALA A 76 20.72 -0.20 -14.74
C ALA A 76 20.85 -1.23 -15.86
N GLU A 77 19.82 -2.06 -15.99
CA GLU A 77 19.86 -3.06 -17.02
C GLU A 77 19.78 -2.41 -18.39
N LEU A 78 18.94 -1.39 -18.53
CA LEU A 78 18.84 -0.72 -19.80
C LEU A 78 20.11 0.02 -20.16
N GLN A 79 20.81 0.52 -19.19
CA GLN A 79 22.04 1.18 -19.48
C GLN A 79 23.08 0.21 -19.92
N LYS A 80 23.04 -1.00 -19.43
CA LYS A 80 23.99 -1.97 -19.84
C LYS A 80 23.79 -2.32 -21.28
N THR A 81 22.58 -2.26 -21.80
CA THR A 81 22.31 -2.60 -23.18
C THR A 81 22.49 -1.41 -24.08
N GLY A 82 22.79 -0.27 -23.52
CA GLY A 82 22.97 0.91 -24.36
C GLY A 82 21.68 1.62 -24.71
N VAL A 83 20.59 1.18 -24.18
CA VAL A 83 19.33 1.82 -24.47
C VAL A 83 19.10 2.90 -23.46
N THR A 84 18.80 4.10 -23.92
CA THR A 84 18.53 5.13 -22.97
C THR A 84 17.14 5.51 -23.11
N PHE A 85 16.51 5.86 -22.08
CA PHE A 85 15.21 6.29 -22.11
C PHE A 85 15.15 7.68 -22.11
N GLY A 86 14.40 8.30 -22.57
CA GLY A 86 14.30 9.70 -22.63
C GLY A 86 14.13 10.16 -21.30
N ASP A 87 14.70 10.94 -21.00
CA ASP A 87 14.67 11.36 -19.75
C ASP A 87 13.52 11.85 -19.28
N ASP A 88 12.87 11.95 -19.82
CA ASP A 88 11.78 12.42 -19.47
C ASP A 88 11.35 12.00 -18.32
N ILE A 89 11.69 11.35 -17.94
CA ILE A 89 11.34 10.85 -16.99
C ILE A 89 10.85 11.40 -16.01
N ARG A 90 10.94 11.75 -15.51
CA ARG A 90 10.41 12.07 -14.63
C ARG A 90 10.82 12.57 -13.67
N ARG A 91 10.37 13.29 -13.15
CA ARG A 91 10.68 13.79 -12.14
C ARG A 91 10.04 13.08 -11.11
N PRO A 92 10.56 12.87 -10.02
CA PRO A 92 10.00 12.22 -8.94
C PRO A 92 8.82 12.94 -8.43
N ILE A 93 7.90 12.25 -7.93
CA ILE A 93 6.80 12.87 -7.39
C ILE A 93 7.17 13.44 -6.11
N ARG A 94 6.98 14.72 -5.89
CA ARG A 94 7.36 15.32 -4.77
C ARG A 94 6.30 15.35 -3.82
N VAL A 95 6.42 14.94 -2.66
CA VAL A 95 5.47 15.03 -1.62
C VAL A 95 5.53 16.38 -1.00
N PRO A 96 4.43 17.06 -0.85
CA PRO A 96 4.46 18.37 -0.27
C PRO A 96 4.96 18.29 1.14
N GLU A 97 5.66 19.33 1.54
CA GLU A 97 6.17 19.33 2.80
C GLU A 97 5.11 19.25 3.78
N GLY A 98 5.19 18.66 4.81
CA GLY A 98 4.17 18.54 5.75
C GLY A 98 3.37 17.30 5.61
N VAL A 99 3.46 16.67 4.53
CA VAL A 99 2.77 15.50 4.32
C VAL A 99 3.60 14.34 4.57
N GLN A 100 4.63 14.43 5.23
CA GLN A 100 5.47 13.47 5.39
C GLN A 100 5.05 12.53 6.18
N SER A 101 5.20 11.58 6.14
CA SER A 101 4.79 10.63 6.95
C SER A 101 5.54 10.22 7.89
#